data_80b6e4155b615fd528131b4ffeb3dced
#
_entry.id   80b6e4155b615fd528131b4ffeb3dced
#
_cell.length_a   1.000
_cell.length_b   1.000
_cell.length_c   1.000
_cell.angle_alpha   90.00
_cell.angle_beta   90.00
_cell.angle_gamma   90.00
#
_symmetry.space_group_name_H-M   'P 1'
#
loop_
_entity.id
_entity.type
_entity.pdbx_description
1 polymer ?
#
loop_
_entity_poly.entity_id
_entity_poly.type
_entity_poly.pdbx_seq_one_letter_code
_entity_poly.pdbx_strand_id
1 'polypeptide(L)'
;MEIVSKTQRANLFRERLREAMLDKSLNRTTLAERTGVDRSTVSQLLSEHQVRLPSGHVVAELASALNVSADWLLGLTTSTLAPGEILRESLEVAPASPDGADALIVRWLQESAGAKIRNVPATLPEFMKTEAVMELEYASYAGKSPAQAIASKATRLELNRLTGTDYELAMPQQRLADFAHRGGIWSALSQEQVHTQLLRMADLCEELYPSTRLHLYDLRRRFSAPVTVFGQRRAVIYIGSAYFVFNTREHVETLMRHFDQLVRDASVLSHDTARWLRELADGVRP
;
A
#
# COMPACT_ATOMS: atom_id res chain seq x y z
N MET A 1 -19.51 8.42 -29.44
CA MET A 1 -18.39 9.36 -29.21
C MET A 1 -18.67 10.59 -30.08
N GLU A 2 -19.02 11.70 -29.45
CA GLU A 2 -19.40 12.92 -30.16
C GLU A 2 -18.13 13.53 -30.80
N ILE A 3 -18.20 13.85 -32.08
CA ILE A 3 -17.06 14.43 -32.84
C ILE A 3 -16.94 15.89 -32.44
N VAL A 4 -16.01 16.21 -31.56
CA VAL A 4 -15.71 17.59 -31.16
C VAL A 4 -15.09 18.33 -32.34
N SER A 5 -15.69 19.43 -32.77
CA SER A 5 -15.18 20.25 -33.89
C SER A 5 -13.82 20.88 -33.53
N LYS A 6 -13.04 21.25 -34.58
CA LYS A 6 -11.74 21.92 -34.39
C LYS A 6 -11.84 23.22 -33.59
N THR A 7 -12.91 23.97 -33.81
CA THR A 7 -13.19 25.23 -33.10
C THR A 7 -13.53 24.99 -31.63
N GLN A 8 -14.39 24.00 -31.34
CA GLN A 8 -14.69 23.61 -29.96
C GLN A 8 -13.44 23.14 -29.19
N ARG A 9 -12.59 22.35 -29.84
CA ARG A 9 -11.34 21.90 -29.23
C ARG A 9 -10.36 23.05 -28.98
N ALA A 10 -10.26 24.03 -29.87
CA ALA A 10 -9.40 25.19 -29.68
C ALA A 10 -9.91 26.10 -28.54
N ASN A 11 -11.24 26.25 -28.39
CA ASN A 11 -11.82 26.97 -27.26
C ASN A 11 -11.55 26.26 -25.93
N LEU A 12 -11.79 24.95 -25.86
CA LEU A 12 -11.53 24.15 -24.67
C LEU A 12 -10.05 24.19 -24.28
N PHE A 13 -9.14 24.08 -25.26
CA PHE A 13 -7.69 24.20 -25.01
C PHE A 13 -7.36 25.55 -24.38
N ARG A 14 -7.92 26.64 -24.87
CA ARG A 14 -7.70 28.00 -24.34
C ARG A 14 -8.21 28.14 -22.90
N GLU A 15 -9.40 27.63 -22.62
CA GLU A 15 -9.99 27.66 -21.28
C GLU A 15 -9.10 26.92 -20.29
N ARG A 16 -8.70 25.70 -20.62
CA ARG A 16 -7.82 24.88 -19.78
C ARG A 16 -6.42 25.47 -19.63
N LEU A 17 -5.88 26.08 -20.66
CA LEU A 17 -4.61 26.79 -20.57
C LEU A 17 -4.71 27.98 -19.60
N ARG A 18 -5.79 28.75 -19.62
CA ARG A 18 -6.03 29.84 -18.67
C ARG A 18 -6.19 29.31 -17.24
N GLU A 19 -6.96 28.25 -17.05
CA GLU A 19 -7.16 27.58 -15.77
C GLU A 19 -5.83 27.13 -15.16
N ALA A 20 -5.01 26.40 -15.91
CA ALA A 20 -3.71 25.91 -15.45
C ALA A 20 -2.72 27.06 -15.13
N MET A 21 -2.74 28.14 -15.92
CA MET A 21 -1.93 29.33 -15.63
C MET A 21 -2.34 30.02 -14.33
N LEU A 22 -3.64 30.10 -14.06
CA LEU A 22 -4.18 30.69 -12.82
C LEU A 22 -3.80 29.84 -11.61
N ASP A 23 -3.98 28.51 -11.70
CA ASP A 23 -3.61 27.57 -10.63
C ASP A 23 -2.13 27.68 -10.24
N LYS A 24 -1.25 27.81 -11.22
CA LYS A 24 0.19 27.97 -11.02
C LYS A 24 0.63 29.43 -10.80
N SER A 25 -0.27 30.40 -10.78
CA SER A 25 0.03 31.82 -10.65
C SER A 25 1.03 32.32 -11.71
N LEU A 26 0.97 31.77 -12.93
CA LEU A 26 1.88 32.11 -14.04
C LEU A 26 1.28 33.17 -14.96
N ASN A 27 2.10 34.14 -15.35
CA ASN A 27 1.76 35.09 -16.41
C ASN A 27 2.32 34.64 -17.77
N ARG A 28 1.92 35.31 -18.85
CA ARG A 28 2.33 34.95 -20.23
C ARG A 28 3.83 35.01 -20.45
N THR A 29 4.51 35.94 -19.82
CA THR A 29 5.97 36.11 -19.95
C THR A 29 6.70 34.94 -19.27
N THR A 30 6.33 34.64 -18.02
CA THR A 30 6.93 33.55 -17.25
C THR A 30 6.62 32.18 -17.90
N LEU A 31 5.42 32.02 -18.49
CA LEU A 31 5.09 30.77 -19.20
C LEU A 31 5.96 30.64 -20.46
N ALA A 32 6.14 31.70 -21.25
CA ALA A 32 7.00 31.70 -22.43
C ALA A 32 8.47 31.34 -22.08
N GLU A 33 8.99 31.91 -21.01
CA GLU A 33 10.35 31.63 -20.53
C GLU A 33 10.51 30.16 -20.10
N ARG A 34 9.52 29.59 -19.39
CA ARG A 34 9.57 28.20 -18.92
C ARG A 34 9.43 27.17 -20.03
N THR A 35 8.67 27.49 -21.07
CA THR A 35 8.38 26.58 -22.18
C THR A 35 9.35 26.73 -23.34
N GLY A 36 10.13 27.78 -23.41
CA GLY A 36 10.92 28.13 -24.60
C GLY A 36 10.05 28.51 -25.82
N VAL A 37 8.75 28.73 -25.62
CA VAL A 37 7.80 29.13 -26.68
C VAL A 37 7.73 30.64 -26.72
N ASP A 38 7.73 31.22 -27.93
CA ASP A 38 7.64 32.67 -28.11
C ASP A 38 6.42 33.28 -27.40
N ARG A 39 6.62 34.40 -26.70
CA ARG A 39 5.56 35.14 -26.02
C ARG A 39 4.40 35.49 -26.93
N SER A 40 4.70 35.76 -28.20
CA SER A 40 3.67 36.04 -29.24
C SER A 40 2.79 34.80 -29.44
N THR A 41 3.37 33.61 -29.49
CA THR A 41 2.64 32.34 -29.63
C THR A 41 1.75 32.10 -28.40
N VAL A 42 2.27 32.27 -27.18
CA VAL A 42 1.45 32.15 -25.94
C VAL A 42 0.30 33.13 -25.96
N SER A 43 0.54 34.40 -26.39
CA SER A 43 -0.50 35.40 -26.48
C SER A 43 -1.55 35.07 -27.53
N GLN A 44 -1.17 34.50 -28.68
CA GLN A 44 -2.09 34.05 -29.72
C GLN A 44 -2.97 32.89 -29.23
N LEU A 45 -2.39 31.90 -28.52
CA LEU A 45 -3.13 30.76 -27.97
C LEU A 45 -4.19 31.19 -26.95
N LEU A 46 -3.97 32.28 -26.25
CA LEU A 46 -4.91 32.86 -25.29
C LEU A 46 -5.94 33.81 -25.91
N SER A 47 -5.78 34.16 -27.19
CA SER A 47 -6.68 35.10 -27.91
C SER A 47 -7.98 34.40 -28.29
N GLU A 48 -9.13 35.08 -28.09
CA GLU A 48 -10.47 34.56 -28.42
C GLU A 48 -10.70 34.38 -29.91
N HIS A 49 -9.95 35.07 -30.73
CA HIS A 49 -10.09 35.02 -32.21
C HIS A 49 -9.26 33.86 -32.82
N GLN A 50 -8.50 33.13 -32.02
CA GLN A 50 -7.66 32.05 -32.51
C GLN A 50 -8.41 30.72 -32.54
N VAL A 51 -8.62 30.17 -33.73
CA VAL A 51 -9.27 28.87 -33.96
C VAL A 51 -8.21 27.76 -34.19
N ARG A 52 -6.92 28.11 -34.18
CA ARG A 52 -5.85 27.17 -34.48
C ARG A 52 -5.29 26.54 -33.21
N LEU A 53 -5.23 25.20 -33.19
CA LEU A 53 -4.54 24.45 -32.13
C LEU A 53 -3.03 24.59 -32.28
N PRO A 54 -2.27 24.60 -31.18
CA PRO A 54 -0.81 24.54 -31.21
C PRO A 54 -0.30 23.22 -31.83
N SER A 55 0.97 23.21 -32.24
CA SER A 55 1.64 21.97 -32.63
C SER A 55 1.80 21.02 -31.44
N GLY A 56 1.99 19.72 -31.70
CA GLY A 56 2.21 18.73 -30.66
C GLY A 56 3.40 19.08 -29.75
N HIS A 57 4.49 19.64 -30.32
CA HIS A 57 5.64 20.12 -29.53
C HIS A 57 5.22 21.22 -28.54
N VAL A 58 4.52 22.25 -29.00
CA VAL A 58 4.07 23.35 -28.12
C VAL A 58 3.10 22.85 -27.05
N VAL A 59 2.23 21.89 -27.37
CA VAL A 59 1.36 21.26 -26.36
C VAL A 59 2.18 20.53 -25.29
N ALA A 60 3.22 19.79 -25.69
CA ALA A 60 4.09 19.05 -24.78
C ALA A 60 4.85 20.01 -23.83
N GLU A 61 5.43 21.09 -24.35
CA GLU A 61 6.14 22.10 -23.55
C GLU A 61 5.20 22.82 -22.56
N LEU A 62 3.99 23.20 -23.00
CA LEU A 62 2.99 23.82 -22.15
C LEU A 62 2.53 22.85 -21.04
N ALA A 63 2.26 21.61 -21.38
CA ALA A 63 1.85 20.57 -20.43
C ALA A 63 2.93 20.34 -19.36
N SER A 64 4.19 20.23 -19.78
CA SER A 64 5.34 20.06 -18.88
C SER A 64 5.53 21.25 -17.94
N ALA A 65 5.54 22.48 -18.47
CA ALA A 65 5.76 23.70 -17.69
C ALA A 65 4.63 23.99 -16.69
N LEU A 66 3.40 23.59 -17.01
CA LEU A 66 2.21 23.76 -16.18
C LEU A 66 1.98 22.56 -15.25
N ASN A 67 2.72 21.46 -15.45
CA ASN A 67 2.53 20.19 -14.76
C ASN A 67 1.09 19.67 -14.90
N VAL A 68 0.59 19.59 -16.14
CA VAL A 68 -0.74 19.07 -16.48
C VAL A 68 -0.66 18.09 -17.65
N SER A 69 -1.70 17.28 -17.81
CA SER A 69 -1.80 16.36 -18.95
C SER A 69 -1.96 17.10 -20.29
N ALA A 70 -1.18 16.71 -21.30
CA ALA A 70 -1.39 17.15 -22.68
C ALA A 70 -2.77 16.75 -23.21
N ASP A 71 -3.24 15.54 -22.85
CA ASP A 71 -4.58 15.04 -23.19
C ASP A 71 -5.67 15.88 -22.55
N TRP A 72 -5.46 16.34 -21.31
CA TRP A 72 -6.37 17.27 -20.67
C TRP A 72 -6.40 18.62 -21.39
N LEU A 73 -5.26 19.21 -21.69
CA LEU A 73 -5.21 20.46 -22.47
C LEU A 73 -5.96 20.33 -23.80
N LEU A 74 -5.85 19.19 -24.47
CA LEU A 74 -6.53 18.90 -25.75
C LEU A 74 -7.99 18.47 -25.60
N GLY A 75 -8.52 18.28 -24.39
CA GLY A 75 -9.89 17.85 -24.17
C GLY A 75 -10.15 16.37 -24.44
N LEU A 76 -9.14 15.53 -24.35
CA LEU A 76 -9.24 14.07 -24.53
C LEU A 76 -9.54 13.35 -23.21
N THR A 77 -9.24 13.98 -22.07
CA THR A 77 -9.53 13.49 -20.72
C THR A 77 -10.08 14.63 -19.84
N THR A 78 -10.78 14.28 -18.76
CA THR A 78 -11.20 15.22 -17.72
C THR A 78 -10.18 15.35 -16.59
N SER A 79 -9.20 14.44 -16.50
CA SER A 79 -8.12 14.47 -15.50
C SER A 79 -7.04 15.48 -15.92
N THR A 80 -6.67 16.38 -15.02
CA THR A 80 -5.56 17.34 -15.19
C THR A 80 -4.20 16.68 -15.12
N LEU A 81 -4.10 15.52 -14.45
CA LEU A 81 -2.84 14.80 -14.22
C LEU A 81 -2.32 14.15 -15.51
N ALA A 82 -1.00 14.21 -15.71
CA ALA A 82 -0.35 13.45 -16.75
C ALA A 82 -0.52 11.93 -16.49
N PRO A 83 -0.66 11.08 -17.55
CA PRO A 83 -0.82 9.63 -17.39
C PRO A 83 0.22 9.00 -16.47
N GLY A 84 1.47 9.48 -16.51
CA GLY A 84 2.54 9.03 -15.62
C GLY A 84 2.37 9.46 -14.16
N GLU A 85 1.69 10.57 -13.89
CA GLU A 85 1.35 11.02 -12.52
C GLU A 85 0.14 10.26 -11.97
N ILE A 86 -0.86 9.99 -12.81
CA ILE A 86 -1.99 9.12 -12.44
C ILE A 86 -1.47 7.74 -12.01
N LEU A 87 -0.49 7.19 -12.75
CA LEU A 87 0.16 5.92 -12.38
C LEU A 87 0.95 6.05 -11.07
N ARG A 88 1.67 7.16 -10.86
CA ARG A 88 2.40 7.41 -9.60
C ARG A 88 1.47 7.63 -8.41
N GLU A 89 0.34 8.31 -8.59
CA GLU A 89 -0.65 8.46 -7.54
C GLU A 89 -1.40 7.15 -7.25
N SER A 90 -1.60 6.30 -8.25
CA SER A 90 -2.30 5.02 -8.10
C SER A 90 -1.42 3.91 -7.56
N LEU A 91 -0.13 3.89 -7.92
CA LEU A 91 0.86 2.90 -7.52
C LEU A 91 2.20 3.57 -7.23
N GLU A 92 2.62 3.53 -5.98
CA GLU A 92 3.94 3.96 -5.52
C GLU A 92 4.78 2.72 -5.20
N VAL A 93 6.06 2.74 -5.57
CA VAL A 93 7.03 1.74 -5.15
C VAL A 93 7.91 2.37 -4.07
N ALA A 94 7.63 2.02 -2.81
CA ALA A 94 8.41 2.50 -1.67
C ALA A 94 9.48 1.44 -1.31
N PRO A 95 10.77 1.82 -1.18
CA PRO A 95 11.78 0.87 -0.76
C PRO A 95 11.53 0.41 0.67
N ALA A 96 11.64 -0.90 0.89
CA ALA A 96 11.65 -1.50 2.22
C ALA A 96 13.07 -1.39 2.79
N SER A 97 13.57 -0.15 3.00
CA SER A 97 14.88 0.04 3.61
C SER A 97 14.85 -0.26 5.10
N PRO A 98 15.99 -0.68 5.68
CA PRO A 98 16.11 -1.05 7.09
C PRO A 98 15.59 -0.02 8.07
N ASP A 99 15.93 1.23 7.80
CA ASP A 99 15.62 2.37 8.68
C ASP A 99 14.27 3.02 8.35
N GLY A 100 13.74 2.79 7.13
CA GLY A 100 12.53 3.45 6.63
C GLY A 100 11.28 2.58 6.61
N ALA A 101 11.40 1.25 6.43
CA ALA A 101 10.25 0.37 6.28
C ALA A 101 9.35 0.34 7.52
N ASP A 102 9.94 0.27 8.70
CA ASP A 102 9.17 0.30 9.95
C ASP A 102 8.55 1.66 10.21
N ALA A 103 9.25 2.74 9.93
CA ALA A 103 8.71 4.09 10.06
C ALA A 103 7.52 4.31 9.11
N LEU A 104 7.58 3.76 7.88
CA LEU A 104 6.47 3.80 6.93
C LEU A 104 5.25 3.03 7.46
N ILE A 105 5.44 1.80 7.91
CA ILE A 105 4.35 0.98 8.45
C ILE A 105 3.74 1.62 9.71
N VAL A 106 4.56 2.11 10.63
CA VAL A 106 4.09 2.81 11.84
C VAL A 106 3.29 4.06 11.48
N ARG A 107 3.80 4.87 10.54
CA ARG A 107 3.09 6.04 10.04
C ARG A 107 1.73 5.66 9.42
N TRP A 108 1.68 4.63 8.57
CA TRP A 108 0.43 4.18 7.94
C TRP A 108 -0.57 3.62 8.95
N LEU A 109 -0.09 2.95 10.01
CA LEU A 109 -0.94 2.51 11.12
C LEU A 109 -1.53 3.71 11.88
N GLN A 110 -0.70 4.73 12.17
CA GLN A 110 -1.16 5.96 12.84
C GLN A 110 -2.17 6.74 11.98
N GLU A 111 -1.91 6.89 10.69
CA GLU A 111 -2.82 7.54 9.73
C GLU A 111 -4.18 6.81 9.61
N SER A 112 -4.20 5.53 9.98
CA SER A 112 -5.37 4.66 9.91
C SER A 112 -5.96 4.32 11.27
N ALA A 113 -5.59 5.08 12.32
CA ALA A 113 -6.15 4.90 13.66
C ALA A 113 -7.68 4.93 13.62
N GLY A 114 -8.33 4.00 14.33
CA GLY A 114 -9.79 3.83 14.33
C GLY A 114 -10.37 3.16 13.07
N ALA A 115 -9.57 2.87 12.05
CA ALA A 115 -10.00 2.12 10.88
C ALA A 115 -9.68 0.62 11.02
N LYS A 116 -10.35 -0.21 10.21
CA LYS A 116 -10.04 -1.64 10.13
C LYS A 116 -8.76 -1.87 9.35
N ILE A 117 -7.79 -2.54 9.97
CA ILE A 117 -6.56 -3.02 9.32
C ILE A 117 -6.74 -4.49 8.94
N ARG A 118 -6.48 -4.82 7.68
CA ARG A 118 -6.48 -6.20 7.18
C ARG A 118 -5.07 -6.59 6.79
N ASN A 119 -4.58 -7.72 7.29
CA ASN A 119 -3.21 -8.12 7.04
C ASN A 119 -3.07 -9.62 6.74
N VAL A 120 -2.38 -9.92 5.65
CA VAL A 120 -1.82 -11.24 5.36
C VAL A 120 -0.31 -11.13 5.59
N PRO A 121 0.23 -11.69 6.69
CA PRO A 121 1.65 -11.56 7.00
C PRO A 121 2.53 -12.40 6.07
N ALA A 122 3.77 -11.96 5.84
CA ALA A 122 4.75 -12.69 5.04
C ALA A 122 5.22 -13.99 5.72
N THR A 123 5.43 -13.93 7.03
CA THR A 123 5.77 -15.06 7.90
C THR A 123 4.73 -15.16 9.03
N LEU A 124 5.14 -15.10 10.29
CA LEU A 124 4.22 -14.90 11.41
C LEU A 124 3.88 -13.43 11.59
N PRO A 125 2.72 -13.06 12.20
CA PRO A 125 2.41 -11.67 12.50
C PRO A 125 3.48 -11.05 13.41
N GLU A 126 4.06 -9.91 12.98
CA GLU A 126 5.24 -9.30 13.63
C GLU A 126 5.05 -9.06 15.13
N PHE A 127 3.91 -8.53 15.55
CA PHE A 127 3.66 -8.22 16.96
C PHE A 127 3.38 -9.46 17.82
N MET A 128 3.17 -10.63 17.19
CA MET A 128 2.97 -11.91 17.89
C MET A 128 4.26 -12.73 18.02
N LYS A 129 5.34 -12.35 17.35
CA LYS A 129 6.61 -13.09 17.39
C LYS A 129 7.28 -13.00 18.77
N THR A 130 7.93 -14.07 19.19
CA THR A 130 8.89 -14.05 20.31
C THR A 130 10.20 -13.41 19.87
N GLU A 131 11.05 -13.04 20.82
CA GLU A 131 12.38 -12.50 20.51
C GLU A 131 13.25 -13.50 19.77
N ALA A 132 13.25 -14.77 20.20
CA ALA A 132 14.00 -15.83 19.55
C ALA A 132 13.64 -16.02 18.06
N VAL A 133 12.35 -15.93 17.70
CA VAL A 133 11.91 -15.99 16.30
C VAL A 133 12.38 -14.75 15.53
N MET A 134 12.31 -13.56 16.15
CA MET A 134 12.77 -12.33 15.52
C MET A 134 14.28 -12.32 15.33
N GLU A 135 15.05 -12.77 16.32
CA GLU A 135 16.50 -12.90 16.22
C GLU A 135 16.89 -13.77 15.02
N LEU A 136 16.24 -14.93 14.89
CA LEU A 136 16.53 -15.84 13.77
C LEU A 136 16.13 -15.24 12.42
N GLU A 137 14.90 -14.73 12.29
CA GLU A 137 14.40 -14.21 11.02
C GLU A 137 15.19 -12.98 10.54
N TYR A 138 15.66 -12.14 11.46
CA TYR A 138 16.41 -10.92 11.15
C TYR A 138 17.94 -11.09 11.18
N ALA A 139 18.47 -12.22 11.64
CA ALA A 139 19.92 -12.49 11.67
C ALA A 139 20.58 -12.41 10.28
N SER A 140 19.87 -12.86 9.25
CA SER A 140 20.33 -12.87 7.85
C SER A 140 19.75 -11.75 7.00
N TYR A 141 18.94 -10.89 7.59
CA TYR A 141 18.26 -9.81 6.85
C TYR A 141 19.16 -8.57 6.82
N ALA A 142 19.79 -8.32 5.67
CA ALA A 142 20.76 -7.23 5.48
C ALA A 142 20.20 -5.81 5.80
N GLY A 143 18.96 -5.74 6.13
CA GLY A 143 18.19 -4.55 6.20
C GLY A 143 17.73 -4.10 7.60
N LYS A 144 17.83 -4.92 8.64
CA LYS A 144 17.33 -4.59 9.98
C LYS A 144 18.01 -5.45 11.02
N SER A 145 18.48 -4.84 12.10
CA SER A 145 19.02 -5.61 13.21
C SER A 145 17.90 -6.26 14.04
N PRO A 146 18.15 -7.42 14.69
CA PRO A 146 17.18 -8.02 15.60
C PRO A 146 16.69 -7.05 16.69
N ALA A 147 17.58 -6.24 17.26
CA ALA A 147 17.23 -5.25 18.28
C ALA A 147 16.23 -4.18 17.77
N GLN A 148 16.41 -3.68 16.55
CA GLN A 148 15.45 -2.75 15.91
C GLN A 148 14.10 -3.43 15.65
N ALA A 149 14.11 -4.69 15.24
CA ALA A 149 12.91 -5.48 15.03
C ALA A 149 12.10 -5.64 16.32
N ILE A 150 12.77 -6.01 17.42
CA ILE A 150 12.17 -6.18 18.75
C ILE A 150 11.59 -4.86 19.28
N ALA A 151 12.31 -3.74 19.14
CA ALA A 151 11.82 -2.41 19.54
C ALA A 151 10.56 -2.00 18.76
N SER A 152 10.56 -2.21 17.46
CA SER A 152 9.43 -1.92 16.58
C SER A 152 8.19 -2.78 16.91
N LYS A 153 8.38 -4.03 17.33
CA LYS A 153 7.30 -4.92 17.77
C LYS A 153 6.54 -4.35 18.96
N ALA A 154 7.25 -3.87 19.99
CA ALA A 154 6.63 -3.29 21.19
C ALA A 154 5.71 -2.12 20.80
N THR A 155 6.20 -1.21 19.96
CA THR A 155 5.41 -0.07 19.45
C THR A 155 4.15 -0.53 18.70
N ARG A 156 4.25 -1.56 17.85
CA ARG A 156 3.09 -2.09 17.12
C ARG A 156 2.05 -2.73 18.03
N LEU A 157 2.49 -3.45 19.05
CA LEU A 157 1.59 -4.07 20.02
C LEU A 157 0.87 -3.01 20.86
N GLU A 158 1.57 -1.95 21.29
CA GLU A 158 0.97 -0.82 21.97
C GLU A 158 -0.03 -0.07 21.09
N LEU A 159 0.30 0.18 19.84
CA LEU A 159 -0.63 0.80 18.88
C LEU A 159 -1.91 -0.04 18.74
N ASN A 160 -1.80 -1.37 18.66
CA ASN A 160 -2.98 -2.24 18.60
C ASN A 160 -3.85 -2.16 19.88
N ARG A 161 -3.23 -1.99 21.05
CA ARG A 161 -3.96 -1.87 22.32
C ARG A 161 -4.61 -0.49 22.53
N LEU A 162 -3.94 0.58 22.10
CA LEU A 162 -4.32 1.96 22.42
C LEU A 162 -5.28 2.60 21.41
N THR A 163 -5.24 2.20 20.14
CA THR A 163 -5.91 2.96 19.07
C THR A 163 -7.37 2.59 18.83
N GLY A 164 -7.93 1.60 19.52
CA GLY A 164 -9.26 1.07 19.20
C GLY A 164 -9.35 0.53 17.75
N THR A 165 -8.21 0.22 17.16
CA THR A 165 -8.09 -0.25 15.79
C THR A 165 -8.57 -1.71 15.69
N ASP A 166 -9.48 -1.96 14.76
CA ASP A 166 -9.94 -3.31 14.44
C ASP A 166 -8.88 -3.99 13.52
N TYR A 167 -8.12 -4.95 14.07
CA TYR A 167 -7.05 -5.63 13.36
C TYR A 167 -7.46 -7.05 12.95
N GLU A 168 -7.57 -7.31 11.66
CA GLU A 168 -7.98 -8.59 11.12
C GLU A 168 -6.83 -9.23 10.34
N LEU A 169 -6.45 -10.43 10.74
CA LEU A 169 -5.35 -11.20 10.20
C LEU A 169 -5.90 -12.44 9.48
N ALA A 170 -5.34 -12.76 8.33
CA ALA A 170 -5.57 -14.02 7.65
C ALA A 170 -4.23 -14.64 7.25
N MET A 171 -3.98 -15.88 7.64
CA MET A 171 -2.74 -16.57 7.26
C MET A 171 -3.00 -18.04 6.89
N PRO A 172 -2.14 -18.64 6.07
CA PRO A 172 -2.30 -20.06 5.74
C PRO A 172 -2.00 -20.94 6.94
N GLN A 173 -2.90 -21.90 7.23
CA GLN A 173 -2.64 -22.90 8.27
C GLN A 173 -1.38 -23.71 8.01
N GLN A 174 -1.01 -23.94 6.74
CA GLN A 174 0.20 -24.65 6.35
C GLN A 174 1.47 -23.93 6.78
N ARG A 175 1.45 -22.59 6.85
CA ARG A 175 2.58 -21.79 7.35
C ARG A 175 2.84 -22.09 8.82
N LEU A 176 1.81 -22.24 9.62
CA LEU A 176 1.93 -22.61 11.04
C LEU A 176 2.35 -24.07 11.21
N ALA A 177 1.84 -24.97 10.36
CA ALA A 177 2.30 -26.35 10.36
C ALA A 177 3.79 -26.46 9.98
N ASP A 178 4.23 -25.72 8.95
CA ASP A 178 5.64 -25.65 8.55
C ASP A 178 6.52 -25.08 9.67
N PHE A 179 6.06 -24.03 10.34
CA PHE A 179 6.70 -23.46 11.52
C PHE A 179 6.83 -24.51 12.66
N ALA A 180 5.77 -25.23 12.98
CA ALA A 180 5.75 -26.27 14.00
C ALA A 180 6.78 -27.38 13.71
N HIS A 181 6.97 -27.72 12.44
CA HIS A 181 7.98 -28.69 12.00
C HIS A 181 9.37 -28.08 11.80
N ARG A 182 9.58 -26.82 12.15
CA ARG A 182 10.84 -26.08 11.96
C ARG A 182 11.30 -26.08 10.50
N GLY A 183 10.32 -25.92 9.57
CA GLY A 183 10.60 -25.89 8.14
C GLY A 183 11.28 -24.61 7.68
N GLY A 184 12.02 -24.68 6.58
CA GLY A 184 12.60 -23.53 5.91
C GLY A 184 13.47 -22.65 6.81
N ILE A 185 13.11 -21.36 6.91
CA ILE A 185 13.87 -20.36 7.67
C ILE A 185 13.90 -20.61 9.18
N TRP A 186 13.01 -21.44 9.71
CA TRP A 186 12.89 -21.73 11.15
C TRP A 186 13.64 -23.01 11.59
N SER A 187 14.42 -23.60 10.70
CA SER A 187 15.13 -24.86 10.97
C SER A 187 16.11 -24.79 12.15
N ALA A 188 16.64 -23.62 12.49
CA ALA A 188 17.56 -23.41 13.60
C ALA A 188 16.88 -23.19 14.97
N LEU A 189 15.54 -23.06 15.02
CA LEU A 189 14.81 -22.94 16.29
C LEU A 189 14.82 -24.27 17.03
N SER A 190 14.89 -24.25 18.38
CA SER A 190 14.62 -25.41 19.21
C SER A 190 13.12 -25.72 19.26
N GLN A 191 12.77 -26.96 19.66
CA GLN A 191 11.38 -27.35 19.90
C GLN A 191 10.72 -26.47 20.97
N GLU A 192 11.44 -26.13 22.02
CA GLU A 192 10.98 -25.24 23.10
C GLU A 192 10.67 -23.83 22.58
N GLN A 193 11.51 -23.27 21.70
CA GLN A 193 11.28 -21.96 21.08
C GLN A 193 10.03 -21.97 20.18
N VAL A 194 9.84 -23.04 19.41
CA VAL A 194 8.63 -23.21 18.59
C VAL A 194 7.38 -23.35 19.45
N HIS A 195 7.43 -24.20 20.48
CA HIS A 195 6.32 -24.36 21.42
C HIS A 195 5.95 -23.05 22.11
N THR A 196 6.94 -22.31 22.62
CA THR A 196 6.76 -21.01 23.27
C THR A 196 6.13 -19.99 22.29
N GLN A 197 6.56 -19.98 21.02
CA GLN A 197 6.00 -19.10 20.01
C GLN A 197 4.53 -19.41 19.73
N LEU A 198 4.14 -20.68 19.60
CA LEU A 198 2.76 -21.07 19.33
C LEU A 198 1.85 -20.71 20.51
N LEU A 199 2.29 -20.96 21.75
CA LEU A 199 1.55 -20.56 22.94
C LEU A 199 1.42 -19.02 23.02
N ARG A 200 2.48 -18.27 22.76
CA ARG A 200 2.44 -16.80 22.71
C ARG A 200 1.40 -16.29 21.72
N MET A 201 1.31 -16.90 20.55
CA MET A 201 0.28 -16.53 19.55
C MET A 201 -1.12 -16.87 20.06
N ALA A 202 -1.31 -18.02 20.68
CA ALA A 202 -2.60 -18.41 21.25
C ALA A 202 -3.07 -17.42 22.33
N ASP A 203 -2.17 -17.07 23.26
CA ASP A 203 -2.47 -16.12 24.35
C ASP A 203 -2.83 -14.73 23.79
N LEU A 204 -2.11 -14.23 22.79
CA LEU A 204 -2.41 -12.96 22.16
C LEU A 204 -3.73 -12.99 21.38
N CYS A 205 -4.10 -14.12 20.76
CA CYS A 205 -5.40 -14.26 20.13
C CYS A 205 -6.56 -14.14 21.13
N GLU A 206 -6.38 -14.62 22.37
CA GLU A 206 -7.38 -14.47 23.43
C GLU A 206 -7.35 -13.08 24.08
N GLU A 207 -6.15 -12.60 24.45
CA GLU A 207 -5.94 -11.31 25.10
C GLU A 207 -6.51 -10.13 24.28
N LEU A 208 -6.27 -10.16 22.96
CA LEU A 208 -6.60 -9.05 22.07
C LEU A 208 -7.98 -9.19 21.39
N TYR A 209 -8.70 -10.28 21.62
CA TYR A 209 -10.06 -10.45 21.10
C TYR A 209 -11.03 -9.48 21.79
N PRO A 210 -12.00 -8.87 21.08
CA PRO A 210 -12.32 -8.99 19.66
C PRO A 210 -11.61 -8.00 18.73
N SER A 211 -10.78 -7.09 19.27
CA SER A 211 -10.11 -6.04 18.48
C SER A 211 -9.07 -6.61 17.50
N THR A 212 -8.47 -7.76 17.84
CA THR A 212 -7.55 -8.47 16.94
C THR A 212 -8.09 -9.87 16.67
N ARG A 213 -8.26 -10.22 15.40
CA ARG A 213 -8.80 -11.50 14.96
C ARG A 213 -7.84 -12.16 13.97
N LEU A 214 -7.44 -13.40 14.26
CA LEU A 214 -6.61 -14.21 13.36
C LEU A 214 -7.45 -15.35 12.77
N HIS A 215 -7.56 -15.39 11.46
CA HIS A 215 -8.22 -16.45 10.69
C HIS A 215 -7.17 -17.29 9.97
N LEU A 216 -7.40 -18.62 9.88
CA LEU A 216 -6.51 -19.51 9.15
C LEU A 216 -7.22 -20.06 7.93
N TYR A 217 -6.62 -19.91 6.75
CA TYR A 217 -7.13 -20.42 5.49
C TYR A 217 -6.23 -21.55 4.92
N ASP A 218 -6.76 -22.32 3.97
CA ASP A 218 -6.04 -23.42 3.31
C ASP A 218 -5.43 -22.93 2.00
N LEU A 219 -4.09 -22.97 1.87
CA LEU A 219 -3.34 -22.61 0.66
C LEU A 219 -3.76 -23.44 -0.57
N ARG A 220 -4.26 -24.67 -0.38
CA ARG A 220 -4.74 -25.52 -1.47
C ARG A 220 -6.00 -24.96 -2.11
N ARG A 221 -6.74 -24.15 -1.39
CA ARG A 221 -8.00 -23.54 -1.85
C ARG A 221 -7.81 -22.10 -2.29
N ARG A 222 -6.94 -21.35 -1.62
CA ARG A 222 -6.76 -19.94 -1.89
C ARG A 222 -5.33 -19.50 -1.62
N PHE A 223 -4.76 -18.75 -2.55
CA PHE A 223 -3.44 -18.12 -2.41
C PHE A 223 -3.58 -16.63 -2.15
N SER A 224 -2.70 -16.08 -1.33
CA SER A 224 -2.48 -14.64 -1.18
C SER A 224 -1.01 -14.32 -1.04
N ALA A 225 -0.58 -13.24 -1.70
CA ALA A 225 0.68 -12.58 -1.37
C ALA A 225 0.56 -11.86 -0.02
N PRO A 226 1.68 -11.55 0.66
CA PRO A 226 1.68 -10.69 1.84
C PRO A 226 1.10 -9.31 1.49
N VAL A 227 0.00 -8.95 2.13
CA VAL A 227 -0.72 -7.70 1.86
C VAL A 227 -1.23 -7.09 3.15
N THR A 228 -1.16 -5.77 3.26
CA THR A 228 -1.81 -5.01 4.34
C THR A 228 -2.74 -3.96 3.73
N VAL A 229 -3.97 -3.91 4.19
CA VAL A 229 -4.94 -2.89 3.80
C VAL A 229 -5.24 -1.99 5.00
N PHE A 230 -4.94 -0.72 4.87
CA PHE A 230 -5.10 0.32 5.89
C PHE A 230 -6.42 1.07 5.68
N GLY A 231 -7.48 0.60 6.30
CA GLY A 231 -8.83 1.13 6.12
C GLY A 231 -9.27 1.11 4.65
N GLN A 232 -9.72 2.25 4.14
CA GLN A 232 -10.09 2.46 2.74
C GLN A 232 -9.11 3.38 1.99
N ARG A 233 -7.99 3.74 2.64
CA ARG A 233 -7.07 4.75 2.11
C ARG A 233 -5.92 4.15 1.31
N ARG A 234 -5.42 2.98 1.73
CA ARG A 234 -4.18 2.43 1.20
C ARG A 234 -4.17 0.91 1.30
N ALA A 235 -3.58 0.27 0.32
CA ALA A 235 -3.19 -1.13 0.42
C ALA A 235 -1.74 -1.29 0.00
N VAL A 236 -1.04 -2.25 0.60
CA VAL A 236 0.40 -2.43 0.43
C VAL A 236 0.71 -3.91 0.23
N ILE A 237 1.42 -4.24 -0.83
CA ILE A 237 1.96 -5.59 -1.05
C ILE A 237 3.46 -5.55 -0.80
N TYR A 238 3.94 -6.44 0.08
CA TYR A 238 5.35 -6.57 0.41
C TYR A 238 6.03 -7.62 -0.48
N ILE A 239 7.17 -7.26 -1.07
CA ILE A 239 7.95 -8.13 -1.97
C ILE A 239 9.38 -8.39 -1.48
N GLY A 240 9.67 -8.19 -0.20
CA GLY A 240 11.00 -8.36 0.40
C GLY A 240 11.83 -7.08 0.40
N SER A 241 12.13 -6.50 -0.75
CA SER A 241 12.95 -5.28 -0.88
C SER A 241 12.15 -3.99 -1.05
N ALA A 242 10.85 -4.09 -1.31
CA ALA A 242 9.98 -2.94 -1.56
C ALA A 242 8.52 -3.22 -1.19
N TYR A 243 7.77 -2.13 -1.09
CA TYR A 243 6.32 -2.13 -1.00
C TYR A 243 5.72 -1.58 -2.28
N PHE A 244 4.78 -2.31 -2.88
CA PHE A 244 3.84 -1.75 -3.84
C PHE A 244 2.68 -1.13 -3.09
N VAL A 245 2.56 0.19 -3.17
CA VAL A 245 1.59 0.98 -2.42
C VAL A 245 0.49 1.44 -3.35
N PHE A 246 -0.73 1.01 -3.07
CA PHE A 246 -1.94 1.35 -3.81
C PHE A 246 -2.75 2.38 -3.04
N ASN A 247 -2.99 3.54 -3.63
CA ASN A 247 -3.70 4.65 -3.00
C ASN A 247 -5.05 4.95 -3.66
N THR A 248 -5.38 4.33 -4.80
CA THR A 248 -6.68 4.53 -5.43
C THR A 248 -7.75 3.66 -4.80
N ARG A 249 -8.95 4.21 -4.66
CA ARG A 249 -10.10 3.53 -4.08
C ARG A 249 -10.38 2.17 -4.72
N GLU A 250 -10.33 2.11 -6.05
CA GLU A 250 -10.62 0.88 -6.82
C GLU A 250 -9.65 -0.26 -6.48
N HIS A 251 -8.33 0.05 -6.42
CA HIS A 251 -7.31 -0.93 -6.06
C HIS A 251 -7.45 -1.38 -4.61
N VAL A 252 -7.67 -0.43 -3.69
CA VAL A 252 -7.87 -0.73 -2.27
C VAL A 252 -9.11 -1.61 -2.07
N GLU A 253 -10.25 -1.28 -2.68
CA GLU A 253 -11.47 -2.09 -2.61
C GLU A 253 -11.27 -3.50 -3.20
N THR A 254 -10.47 -3.64 -4.25
CA THR A 254 -10.14 -4.94 -4.83
C THR A 254 -9.36 -5.81 -3.85
N LEU A 255 -8.34 -5.24 -3.18
CA LEU A 255 -7.56 -5.95 -2.17
C LEU A 255 -8.35 -6.22 -0.89
N MET A 256 -9.27 -5.33 -0.51
CA MET A 256 -10.24 -5.58 0.58
C MET A 256 -11.12 -6.78 0.26
N ARG A 257 -11.74 -6.83 -0.93
CA ARG A 257 -12.56 -7.97 -1.35
C ARG A 257 -11.79 -9.29 -1.38
N HIS A 258 -10.52 -9.23 -1.83
CA HIS A 258 -9.63 -10.40 -1.79
C HIS A 258 -9.44 -10.88 -0.35
N PHE A 259 -9.12 -9.98 0.58
CA PHE A 259 -8.95 -10.32 2.00
C PHE A 259 -10.24 -10.88 2.61
N ASP A 260 -11.39 -10.21 2.39
CA ASP A 260 -12.68 -10.66 2.90
C ASP A 260 -13.03 -12.07 2.39
N GLN A 261 -12.55 -12.44 1.18
CA GLN A 261 -12.72 -13.80 0.66
C GLN A 261 -11.82 -14.82 1.40
N LEU A 262 -10.60 -14.43 1.81
CA LEU A 262 -9.75 -15.30 2.65
C LEU A 262 -10.44 -15.61 3.98
N VAL A 263 -11.07 -14.61 4.59
CA VAL A 263 -11.81 -14.78 5.86
C VAL A 263 -13.03 -15.68 5.67
N ARG A 264 -13.79 -15.50 4.59
CA ARG A 264 -14.95 -16.37 4.29
C ARG A 264 -14.58 -17.83 4.06
N ASP A 265 -13.43 -18.06 3.41
CA ASP A 265 -12.92 -19.39 3.08
C ASP A 265 -12.00 -19.93 4.21
N ALA A 266 -11.93 -19.26 5.36
CA ALA A 266 -11.11 -19.71 6.48
C ALA A 266 -11.55 -21.08 6.99
N SER A 267 -10.58 -21.97 7.15
CA SER A 267 -10.78 -23.31 7.72
C SER A 267 -10.82 -23.29 9.24
N VAL A 268 -10.18 -22.27 9.86
CA VAL A 268 -10.23 -21.99 11.31
C VAL A 268 -10.60 -20.52 11.49
N LEU A 269 -11.73 -20.29 12.14
CA LEU A 269 -12.21 -18.94 12.44
C LEU A 269 -11.50 -18.37 13.66
N SER A 270 -11.48 -17.04 13.79
CA SER A 270 -10.70 -16.35 14.82
C SER A 270 -11.00 -16.80 16.26
N HIS A 271 -12.25 -17.16 16.56
CA HIS A 271 -12.63 -17.65 17.89
C HIS A 271 -12.11 -19.06 18.21
N ASP A 272 -11.74 -19.86 17.21
CA ASP A 272 -11.16 -21.19 17.37
C ASP A 272 -9.64 -21.20 17.24
N THR A 273 -9.03 -20.11 16.76
CA THR A 273 -7.62 -20.06 16.42
C THR A 273 -6.72 -20.28 17.63
N ALA A 274 -7.06 -19.72 18.79
CA ALA A 274 -6.27 -19.92 20.00
C ALA A 274 -6.24 -21.41 20.42
N ARG A 275 -7.37 -22.10 20.39
CA ARG A 275 -7.46 -23.54 20.66
C ARG A 275 -6.63 -24.33 19.65
N TRP A 276 -6.78 -24.05 18.36
CA TRP A 276 -6.04 -24.71 17.29
C TRP A 276 -4.51 -24.53 17.44
N LEU A 277 -4.05 -23.34 17.85
CA LEU A 277 -2.63 -23.08 18.11
C LEU A 277 -2.09 -23.87 19.31
N ARG A 278 -2.88 -24.03 20.38
CA ARG A 278 -2.51 -24.85 21.53
C ARG A 278 -2.44 -26.34 21.16
N GLU A 279 -3.40 -26.85 20.41
CA GLU A 279 -3.35 -28.22 19.90
C GLU A 279 -2.10 -28.46 19.03
N LEU A 280 -1.74 -27.49 18.18
CA LEU A 280 -0.51 -27.55 17.38
C LEU A 280 0.74 -27.50 18.28
N ALA A 281 0.76 -26.67 19.32
CA ALA A 281 1.85 -26.58 20.28
C ALA A 281 2.02 -27.90 21.07
N ASP A 282 0.91 -28.54 21.47
CA ASP A 282 0.95 -29.86 22.15
C ASP A 282 1.61 -30.94 21.30
N GLY A 283 1.45 -30.87 19.98
CA GLY A 283 2.09 -31.78 19.03
C GLY A 283 3.62 -31.59 18.88
N VAL A 284 4.16 -30.46 19.35
CA VAL A 284 5.61 -30.13 19.30
C VAL A 284 6.27 -30.00 20.68
N ARG A 285 5.67 -30.54 21.71
CA ARG A 285 6.29 -30.61 23.06
C ARG A 285 7.65 -31.27 23.00
N PRO A 286 8.66 -30.74 23.73
CA PRO A 286 9.99 -31.36 23.85
C PRO A 286 9.94 -32.76 24.40
#